data_37de1116c0830e7c94f7a77c0bf2f47e
#
_entry.id   37de1116c0830e7c94f7a77c0bf2f47e
#
_cell.length_a   1.000
_cell.length_b   1.000
_cell.length_c   1.000
_cell.angle_alpha   90.00
_cell.angle_beta   90.00
_cell.angle_gamma   90.00
#
_symmetry.space_group_name_H-M   'P 1'
#
loop_
_entity.id
_entity.type
_entity.pdbx_description
1 polymer ?
#
loop_
_entity_poly.entity_id
_entity_poly.type
_entity_poly.pdbx_seq_one_letter_code
_entity_poly.pdbx_strand_id
1 'polypeptide(L)'
;MQEIIIKKTMGKNLINVALFGLGRIGLMHANNLINNKNFNLKYIFDVNRKLAKKVSKNLNCQNIESPHIAYKDKKIDCIFISSTTSTHLKFIYESIKSNKTVFCEKPLDLNLK
;
A
#
# COMPACT_ATOMS: atom_id res chain seq x y z
N MET A 1 5.18 -13.31 -10.61
CA MET A 1 4.23 -12.72 -9.65
C MET A 1 3.17 -11.95 -10.40
N GLN A 2 1.92 -12.18 -10.07
CA GLN A 2 0.83 -11.49 -10.73
C GLN A 2 0.25 -10.40 -9.84
N GLU A 3 -0.20 -9.34 -10.47
CA GLU A 3 -0.69 -8.17 -9.79
C GLU A 3 -2.00 -7.73 -10.39
N ILE A 4 -2.83 -7.11 -9.57
CA ILE A 4 -4.08 -6.54 -10.03
C ILE A 4 -4.07 -5.05 -9.74
N ILE A 5 -4.30 -4.27 -10.77
CA ILE A 5 -4.36 -2.81 -10.68
C ILE A 5 -5.78 -2.35 -10.93
N ILE A 6 -6.35 -1.65 -9.96
CA ILE A 6 -7.65 -1.01 -10.08
C ILE A 6 -7.41 0.47 -9.86
N LYS A 7 -7.55 1.26 -10.92
CA LYS A 7 -7.16 2.66 -10.85
C LYS A 7 -8.21 3.58 -11.43
N LYS A 8 -8.16 4.83 -10.99
CA LYS A 8 -8.78 5.93 -11.69
C LYS A 8 -7.66 6.71 -12.38
N THR A 9 -8.05 7.64 -13.24
CA THR A 9 -7.08 8.47 -13.96
C THR A 9 -6.25 9.30 -12.98
N MET A 10 -4.93 9.27 -13.17
CA MET A 10 -3.98 10.06 -12.40
C MET A 10 -3.23 10.99 -13.33
N GLY A 11 -3.31 12.29 -13.08
CA GLY A 11 -2.68 13.29 -13.91
C GLY A 11 -1.43 13.91 -13.32
N LYS A 12 -0.83 13.25 -12.33
CA LYS A 12 0.33 13.77 -11.62
C LYS A 12 1.62 13.16 -12.11
N ASN A 13 2.71 13.94 -12.01
CA ASN A 13 4.05 13.40 -12.26
C ASN A 13 4.55 12.56 -11.11
N LEU A 14 4.20 12.91 -9.86
CA LEU A 14 4.61 12.17 -8.68
C LEU A 14 3.39 11.50 -8.06
N ILE A 15 3.46 10.19 -7.91
CA ILE A 15 2.36 9.39 -7.37
C ILE A 15 2.65 9.11 -5.91
N ASN A 16 1.77 9.57 -5.03
CA ASN A 16 1.89 9.36 -3.60
C ASN A 16 1.24 8.04 -3.21
N VAL A 17 1.99 7.19 -2.53
CA VAL A 17 1.61 5.81 -2.24
C VAL A 17 1.58 5.55 -0.75
N ALA A 18 0.61 4.77 -0.32
CA ALA A 18 0.62 4.12 0.98
C ALA A 18 0.75 2.61 0.75
N LEU A 19 1.62 1.96 1.50
CA LEU A 19 1.87 0.53 1.39
C LEU A 19 1.38 -0.17 2.64
N PHE A 20 0.50 -1.15 2.48
CA PHE A 20 -0.03 -1.96 3.56
C PHE A 20 0.56 -3.37 3.47
N GLY A 21 1.25 -3.79 4.52
CA GLY A 21 1.90 -5.08 4.58
C GLY A 21 3.39 -4.99 4.32
N LEU A 22 4.18 -5.39 5.31
CA LEU A 22 5.63 -5.23 5.29
C LEU A 22 6.37 -6.56 5.46
N GLY A 23 5.73 -7.65 5.05
CA GLY A 23 6.42 -8.92 4.92
C GLY A 23 7.45 -8.86 3.81
N ARG A 24 8.03 -10.01 3.46
CA ARG A 24 9.10 -10.05 2.46
C ARG A 24 8.71 -9.38 1.14
N ILE A 25 7.52 -9.70 0.64
CA ILE A 25 7.04 -9.12 -0.62
C ILE A 25 6.77 -7.62 -0.46
N GLY A 26 6.18 -7.23 0.66
CA GLY A 26 5.92 -5.81 0.95
C GLY A 26 7.20 -5.01 1.00
N LEU A 27 8.25 -5.54 1.62
CA LEU A 27 9.55 -4.86 1.66
C LEU A 27 10.16 -4.74 0.27
N MET A 28 9.98 -5.74 -0.58
CA MET A 28 10.43 -5.66 -1.97
C MET A 28 9.74 -4.50 -2.69
N HIS A 29 8.43 -4.39 -2.52
CA HIS A 29 7.68 -3.29 -3.13
C HIS A 29 8.10 -1.94 -2.55
N ALA A 30 8.33 -1.87 -1.24
CA ALA A 30 8.77 -0.63 -0.60
C ALA A 30 10.09 -0.15 -1.20
N ASN A 31 11.05 -1.06 -1.36
CA ASN A 31 12.34 -0.72 -1.94
C ASN A 31 12.20 -0.28 -3.40
N ASN A 32 11.35 -0.95 -4.17
CA ASN A 32 11.11 -0.58 -5.55
C ASN A 32 10.48 0.81 -5.66
N LEU A 33 9.53 1.12 -4.79
CA LEU A 33 8.88 2.42 -4.77
C LEU A 33 9.84 3.54 -4.40
N ILE A 34 10.68 3.32 -3.40
CA ILE A 34 11.68 4.28 -2.96
C ILE A 34 12.67 4.60 -4.08
N ASN A 35 13.03 3.59 -4.87
CA ASN A 35 14.02 3.75 -5.92
C ASN A 35 13.44 4.22 -7.25
N ASN A 36 12.13 4.42 -7.31
CA ASN A 36 11.47 4.90 -8.53
C ASN A 36 11.06 6.36 -8.35
N LYS A 37 11.67 7.24 -9.13
CA LYS A 37 11.47 8.69 -9.00
C LYS A 37 10.05 9.16 -9.29
N ASN A 38 9.21 8.31 -9.89
CA ASN A 38 7.82 8.66 -10.18
C ASN A 38 6.90 8.44 -8.99
N PHE A 39 7.40 7.79 -7.94
CA PHE A 39 6.61 7.44 -6.77
C PHE A 39 7.18 8.09 -5.51
N ASN A 40 6.27 8.46 -4.63
CA ASN A 40 6.62 8.88 -3.27
C ASN A 40 5.93 7.94 -2.29
N LEU A 41 6.71 7.10 -1.62
CA LEU A 41 6.19 6.24 -0.57
C LEU A 41 6.00 7.09 0.68
N LYS A 42 4.77 7.55 0.89
CA LYS A 42 4.48 8.46 1.98
C LYS A 42 4.18 7.73 3.28
N TYR A 43 3.36 6.69 3.21
CA TYR A 43 2.90 5.95 4.38
C TYR A 43 3.19 4.47 4.25
N ILE A 44 3.51 3.85 5.38
CA ILE A 44 3.51 2.39 5.51
C ILE A 44 2.64 1.99 6.68
N PHE A 45 2.06 0.81 6.60
CA PHE A 45 1.26 0.24 7.67
C PHE A 45 1.45 -1.28 7.72
N ASP A 46 1.61 -1.81 8.93
CA ASP A 46 1.58 -3.24 9.20
C ASP A 46 1.03 -3.44 10.60
N VAL A 47 0.25 -4.51 10.79
CA VAL A 47 -0.27 -4.85 12.12
C VAL A 47 0.86 -5.15 13.11
N ASN A 48 2.00 -5.61 12.61
CA ASN A 48 3.21 -5.76 13.41
C ASN A 48 3.83 -4.39 13.60
N ARG A 49 3.53 -3.76 14.74
CA ARG A 49 3.90 -2.37 14.99
C ARG A 49 5.41 -2.17 15.15
N LYS A 50 6.10 -3.17 15.68
CA LYS A 50 7.57 -3.10 15.80
C LYS A 50 8.23 -3.13 14.42
N LEU A 51 7.74 -3.99 13.55
CA LEU A 51 8.23 -4.09 12.18
C LEU A 51 7.99 -2.78 11.43
N ALA A 52 6.78 -2.23 11.54
CA ALA A 52 6.43 -0.98 10.88
C ALA A 52 7.34 0.16 11.33
N LYS A 53 7.62 0.23 12.64
CA LYS A 53 8.50 1.27 13.18
C LYS A 53 9.92 1.13 12.62
N LYS A 54 10.43 -0.09 12.58
CA LYS A 54 11.77 -0.35 12.05
C LYS A 54 11.87 0.03 10.58
N VAL A 55 10.89 -0.39 9.77
CA VAL A 55 10.89 -0.13 8.34
C VAL A 55 10.76 1.37 8.06
N SER A 56 9.90 2.07 8.79
CA SER A 56 9.73 3.50 8.58
C SER A 56 11.01 4.28 8.82
N LYS A 57 11.78 3.89 9.83
CA LYS A 57 13.07 4.51 10.10
C LYS A 57 14.07 4.25 8.98
N ASN A 58 14.13 3.00 8.51
CA ASN A 58 15.08 2.61 7.48
C ASN A 58 14.78 3.27 6.14
N LEU A 59 13.50 3.46 5.82
CA LEU A 59 13.08 3.99 4.52
C LEU A 59 12.71 5.47 4.58
N ASN A 60 12.79 6.08 5.76
CA ASN A 60 12.46 7.49 5.95
C ASN A 60 11.05 7.82 5.44
N CYS A 61 10.08 7.00 5.81
CA CYS A 61 8.68 7.23 5.51
C CYS A 61 7.86 7.14 6.78
N GLN A 62 6.60 7.54 6.72
CA GLN A 62 5.77 7.63 7.90
C GLN A 62 5.04 6.33 8.19
N ASN A 63 5.20 5.83 9.41
CA ASN A 63 4.46 4.68 9.92
C ASN A 63 3.13 5.16 10.49
N ILE A 64 2.03 4.81 9.83
CA ILE A 64 0.70 5.25 10.29
C ILE A 64 0.09 4.22 11.23
N GLU A 65 -0.69 4.72 12.19
CA GLU A 65 -1.34 3.90 13.21
C GLU A 65 -2.47 3.06 12.65
N SER A 66 -3.06 3.50 11.54
CA SER A 66 -4.26 2.90 10.98
C SER A 66 -4.31 3.16 9.49
N PRO A 67 -4.80 2.19 8.70
CA PRO A 67 -5.04 2.40 7.27
C PRO A 67 -5.91 3.60 6.96
N HIS A 68 -6.79 3.96 7.89
CA HIS A 68 -7.72 5.05 7.75
C HIS A 68 -7.05 6.39 7.47
N ILE A 69 -5.86 6.58 8.03
CA ILE A 69 -5.08 7.80 7.80
C ILE A 69 -4.76 7.95 6.31
N ALA A 70 -4.38 6.86 5.66
CA ALA A 70 -4.11 6.88 4.22
C ALA A 70 -5.38 7.13 3.40
N TYR A 71 -6.48 6.51 3.79
CA TYR A 71 -7.75 6.68 3.06
C TYR A 71 -8.24 8.12 3.12
N LYS A 72 -8.03 8.80 4.22
CA LYS A 72 -8.47 10.19 4.40
C LYS A 72 -7.55 11.21 3.77
N ASP A 73 -6.33 10.85 3.49
CA ASP A 73 -5.35 11.80 2.95
C ASP A 73 -5.60 11.98 1.46
N LYS A 74 -6.09 13.16 1.10
CA LYS A 74 -6.41 13.48 -0.29
C LYS A 74 -5.19 13.47 -1.21
N LYS A 75 -4.00 13.57 -0.64
CA LYS A 75 -2.76 13.54 -1.42
C LYS A 75 -2.31 12.13 -1.76
N ILE A 76 -2.87 11.12 -1.10
CA ILE A 76 -2.56 9.73 -1.45
C ILE A 76 -3.31 9.37 -2.73
N ASP A 77 -2.57 8.91 -3.72
CA ASP A 77 -3.11 8.50 -5.01
C ASP A 77 -3.36 7.00 -5.09
N CYS A 78 -2.49 6.22 -4.48
CA CYS A 78 -2.46 4.78 -4.67
C CYS A 78 -2.25 4.06 -3.34
N ILE A 79 -2.96 2.95 -3.17
CA ILE A 79 -2.78 2.03 -2.06
C ILE A 79 -2.19 0.74 -2.61
N PHE A 80 -0.99 0.38 -2.15
CA PHE A 80 -0.37 -0.92 -2.43
C PHE A 80 -0.74 -1.87 -1.31
N ILE A 81 -1.33 -3.01 -1.64
CA ILE A 81 -1.76 -3.99 -0.65
C ILE A 81 -0.91 -5.23 -0.80
N SER A 82 -0.04 -5.45 0.18
CA SER A 82 0.87 -6.59 0.24
C SER A 82 0.76 -7.30 1.58
N SER A 83 -0.36 -7.12 2.25
CA SER A 83 -0.66 -7.76 3.54
C SER A 83 -1.12 -9.20 3.32
N THR A 84 -1.49 -9.87 4.41
CA THR A 84 -2.01 -11.23 4.29
C THR A 84 -3.26 -11.28 3.41
N THR A 85 -3.44 -12.38 2.71
CA THR A 85 -4.55 -12.56 1.77
C THR A 85 -5.91 -12.30 2.42
N SER A 86 -6.06 -12.67 3.69
CA SER A 86 -7.33 -12.51 4.40
C SER A 86 -7.77 -11.04 4.53
N THR A 87 -6.84 -10.09 4.40
CA THR A 87 -7.15 -8.66 4.52
C THR A 87 -7.31 -7.98 3.17
N HIS A 88 -6.99 -8.65 2.07
CA HIS A 88 -6.96 -8.03 0.74
C HIS A 88 -8.29 -7.41 0.34
N LEU A 89 -9.38 -8.17 0.45
CA LEU A 89 -10.68 -7.67 0.00
C LEU A 89 -11.13 -6.46 0.78
N LYS A 90 -10.90 -6.45 2.08
CA LYS A 90 -11.26 -5.31 2.93
C LYS A 90 -10.48 -4.07 2.51
N PHE A 91 -9.18 -4.19 2.34
CA PHE A 91 -8.35 -3.06 1.95
C PHE A 91 -8.70 -2.56 0.54
N ILE A 92 -8.98 -3.48 -0.38
CA ILE A 92 -9.40 -3.10 -1.73
C ILE A 92 -10.71 -2.29 -1.67
N TYR A 93 -11.69 -2.81 -0.94
CA TYR A 93 -12.99 -2.15 -0.82
C TYR A 93 -12.85 -0.74 -0.25
N GLU A 94 -12.13 -0.61 0.87
CA GLU A 94 -11.95 0.69 1.52
C GLU A 94 -11.17 1.66 0.64
N SER A 95 -10.19 1.15 -0.09
CA SER A 95 -9.39 1.98 -1.00
C SER A 95 -10.23 2.53 -2.14
N ILE A 96 -11.05 1.67 -2.75
CA ILE A 96 -11.93 2.08 -3.86
C ILE A 96 -12.97 3.08 -3.34
N LYS A 97 -13.55 2.80 -2.18
CA LYS A 97 -14.53 3.68 -1.56
C LYS A 97 -13.94 5.05 -1.28
N SER A 98 -12.65 5.10 -0.99
CA SER A 98 -11.91 6.34 -0.72
C SER A 98 -11.37 6.98 -2.00
N ASN A 99 -11.74 6.44 -3.15
CA ASN A 99 -11.38 6.99 -4.46
C ASN A 99 -9.87 6.91 -4.73
N LYS A 100 -9.23 5.82 -4.27
CA LYS A 100 -7.80 5.59 -4.49
C LYS A 100 -7.58 4.55 -5.57
N THR A 101 -6.48 4.66 -6.28
CA THR A 101 -6.00 3.59 -7.15
C THR A 101 -5.49 2.46 -6.27
N VAL A 102 -5.77 1.23 -6.65
CA VAL A 102 -5.38 0.06 -5.86
C VAL A 102 -4.45 -0.84 -6.66
N PHE A 103 -3.38 -1.25 -6.00
CA PHE A 103 -2.45 -2.26 -6.51
C PHE A 103 -2.39 -3.34 -5.45
N CYS A 104 -2.81 -4.56 -5.77
CA CYS A 104 -2.92 -5.63 -4.80
C CYS A 104 -2.16 -6.86 -5.24
N GLU A 105 -1.34 -7.42 -4.33
CA GLU A 105 -0.65 -8.68 -4.55
C GLU A 105 -1.63 -9.83 -4.55
N LYS A 106 -1.34 -10.82 -5.36
CA LYS A 106 -2.13 -12.05 -5.40
C LYS A 106 -1.72 -13.01 -4.27
N PRO A 107 -2.59 -13.89 -3.86
CA PRO A 107 -3.98 -14.05 -4.30
C PRO A 107 -4.91 -13.03 -3.62
N LEU A 108 -6.03 -12.73 -4.28
CA LEU A 108 -7.01 -11.79 -3.74
C LEU A 108 -7.82 -12.37 -2.60
N ASP A 109 -8.08 -13.68 -2.64
CA ASP A 109 -8.99 -14.35 -1.72
C ASP A 109 -8.43 -15.73 -1.40
N LEU A 110 -8.46 -16.07 -0.10
CA LEU A 110 -8.04 -17.39 0.36
C LEU A 110 -9.02 -18.49 -0.03
N ASN A 111 -10.27 -18.16 -0.29
CA ASN A 111 -11.34 -19.10 -0.51
C ASN A 111 -11.78 -19.17 -1.97
N LEU A 112 -10.85 -19.07 -2.88
CA LEU A 112 -11.12 -19.19 -4.31
C LEU A 112 -11.33 -20.66 -4.65
N LYS A 113 -12.52 -21.14 -4.49
CA LYS A 113 -12.85 -22.51 -4.84
C LYS A 113 -14.06 -22.58 -5.72
#